data_115915a89f598e15ef24717f7ad8aca0
#
_entry.id   115915a89f598e15ef24717f7ad8aca0
#
_cell.length_a   1.000
_cell.length_b   1.000
_cell.length_c   1.000
_cell.angle_alpha   90.00
_cell.angle_beta   90.00
_cell.angle_gamma   90.00
#
_symmetry.space_group_name_H-M   'P 1'
#
loop_
_entity.id
_entity.type
_entity.pdbx_description
1 polymer ?
#
loop_
_entity_poly.entity_id
_entity_poly.type
_entity_poly.pdbx_seq_one_letter_code
_entity_poly.pdbx_strand_id
1 'polypeptide(L)'
;MKKVLGTELNVITRIKCNMYPRTNIVNRHPWHTDSNTQPALRGALLMLNTCDGYTGFIDGTKVGSVANRMAIFDANEKHHSTSTSDASVRLTLNINYV
;
A
#
# COMPACT_ATOMS: atom_id res chain seq x y z
N MET A 1 -23.53 11.78 -5.10
CA MET A 1 -23.13 12.08 -4.52
C MET A 1 -22.63 12.54 -4.02
N LYS A 2 -22.60 12.88 -3.82
CA LYS A 2 -22.02 13.42 -3.38
C LYS A 2 -21.63 13.36 -2.32
N LYS A 3 -21.51 13.19 -1.78
CA LYS A 3 -21.07 13.30 -0.81
C LYS A 3 -20.31 12.86 -0.39
N VAL A 4 -20.31 12.33 -0.93
CA VAL A 4 -19.60 11.94 -0.49
C VAL A 4 -18.49 12.43 0.04
N LEU A 5 -17.71 12.32 -0.08
CA LEU A 5 -16.60 12.97 0.45
C LEU A 5 -16.90 14.39 0.71
N GLY A 6 -18.15 14.65 0.88
CA GLY A 6 -18.57 15.95 1.18
C GLY A 6 -18.22 16.90 0.08
N THR A 7 -17.53 17.94 0.45
CA THR A 7 -17.28 19.02 -0.49
C THR A 7 -15.95 18.91 -1.16
N GLU A 8 -15.12 17.95 -0.78
CA GLU A 8 -13.76 17.93 -1.27
C GLU A 8 -13.61 16.95 -2.38
N LEU A 9 -12.89 17.38 -3.41
CA LEU A 9 -12.54 16.51 -4.50
C LEU A 9 -11.13 16.03 -4.30
N ASN A 10 -10.97 14.73 -4.20
CA ASN A 10 -9.65 14.14 -4.15
C ASN A 10 -9.15 13.96 -5.57
N VAL A 11 -7.92 14.33 -5.79
CA VAL A 11 -7.26 14.15 -7.09
C VAL A 11 -6.36 12.94 -6.97
N ILE A 12 -6.65 11.93 -7.77
CA ILE A 12 -5.79 10.75 -7.86
C ILE A 12 -4.64 11.10 -8.78
N THR A 13 -3.42 10.98 -8.26
CA THR A 13 -2.22 11.33 -9.01
C THR A 13 -1.51 10.12 -9.58
N ARG A 14 -1.75 8.92 -9.00
CA ARG A 14 -1.06 7.71 -9.45
C ARG A 14 -1.83 6.48 -8.97
N ILE A 15 -1.90 5.50 -9.85
CA ILE A 15 -2.41 4.16 -9.51
C ILE A 15 -1.39 3.16 -10.02
N LYS A 16 -0.96 2.24 -9.15
CA LYS A 16 0.00 1.22 -9.52
C LYS A 16 -0.42 -0.11 -8.92
N CYS A 17 -0.48 -1.13 -9.78
CA CYS A 17 -0.66 -2.50 -9.33
C CYS A 17 0.71 -3.14 -9.16
N ASN A 18 0.94 -3.72 -7.98
CA ASN A 18 2.19 -4.41 -7.69
C ASN A 18 1.95 -5.90 -7.63
N MET A 19 2.85 -6.65 -8.22
CA MET A 19 2.83 -8.10 -8.20
C MET A 19 4.15 -8.59 -7.63
N TYR A 20 4.09 -9.34 -6.53
CA TYR A 20 5.28 -9.88 -5.88
C TYR A 20 5.22 -11.40 -5.97
N PRO A 21 6.12 -12.04 -6.74
CA PRO A 21 6.14 -13.50 -6.85
C PRO A 21 6.47 -14.15 -5.52
N ARG A 22 6.06 -15.39 -5.38
CA ARG A 22 6.36 -16.20 -4.21
C ARG A 22 7.86 -16.39 -4.02
N THR A 23 8.30 -16.35 -2.77
CA THR A 23 9.66 -16.68 -2.37
C THR A 23 9.60 -17.72 -1.25
N ASN A 24 10.74 -18.36 -0.93
CA ASN A 24 10.75 -19.42 0.09
C ASN A 24 10.37 -18.91 1.46
N ILE A 25 10.78 -17.68 1.76
CA ILE A 25 10.42 -16.99 2.99
C ILE A 25 9.91 -15.61 2.61
N VAL A 26 9.18 -14.97 3.50
CA VAL A 26 8.74 -13.60 3.29
C VAL A 26 9.96 -12.68 3.31
N ASN A 27 10.27 -12.05 2.18
CA ASN A 27 11.39 -11.13 2.05
C ASN A 27 10.90 -9.70 2.17
N ARG A 28 11.58 -8.91 2.99
CA ARG A 28 11.33 -7.47 3.08
C ARG A 28 12.00 -6.76 1.92
N HIS A 29 11.25 -5.83 1.32
CA HIS A 29 11.80 -4.93 0.32
C HIS A 29 12.33 -3.66 1.01
N PRO A 30 13.14 -2.84 0.31
CA PRO A 30 13.73 -1.66 0.93
C PRO A 30 12.68 -0.64 1.38
N TRP A 31 13.02 0.10 2.42
CA TRP A 31 12.22 1.24 2.86
C TRP A 31 12.17 2.30 1.76
N HIS A 32 11.01 2.90 1.57
CA HIS A 32 10.84 3.99 0.61
C HIS A 32 9.69 4.89 1.03
N THR A 33 9.60 6.04 0.36
CA THR A 33 8.43 6.90 0.41
C THR A 33 7.83 6.94 -0.99
N ASP A 34 6.52 7.19 -1.09
CA ASP A 34 5.90 7.36 -2.40
C ASP A 34 6.28 8.70 -3.01
N SER A 35 6.44 9.72 -2.16
CA SER A 35 6.91 11.02 -2.58
C SER A 35 7.37 11.79 -1.35
N ASN A 36 8.45 12.56 -1.50
CA ASN A 36 8.89 13.47 -0.47
C ASN A 36 8.79 14.94 -0.89
N THR A 37 8.08 15.21 -1.99
CA THR A 37 7.95 16.57 -2.54
C THR A 37 6.55 17.13 -2.43
N GLN A 38 5.56 16.30 -2.08
CA GLN A 38 4.15 16.72 -1.94
C GLN A 38 3.68 16.40 -0.54
N PRO A 39 3.71 17.36 0.40
CA PRO A 39 3.37 17.08 1.80
C PRO A 39 1.95 16.58 2.00
N ALA A 40 1.02 16.96 1.12
CA ALA A 40 -0.38 16.56 1.24
C ALA A 40 -0.70 15.23 0.56
N LEU A 41 0.29 14.58 -0.04
CA LEU A 41 0.06 13.34 -0.77
C LEU A 41 -0.24 12.20 0.20
N ARG A 42 -1.32 11.48 -0.10
CA ARG A 42 -1.75 10.32 0.68
C ARG A 42 -1.56 9.05 -0.11
N GLY A 43 -1.45 7.95 0.60
CA GLY A 43 -1.44 6.62 0.00
C GLY A 43 -2.64 5.82 0.46
N ALA A 44 -3.23 5.08 -0.46
CA ALA A 44 -4.25 4.09 -0.17
C ALA A 44 -3.77 2.78 -0.78
N LEU A 45 -3.44 1.82 0.06
CA LEU A 45 -2.93 0.53 -0.39
C LEU A 45 -4.00 -0.52 -0.19
N LEU A 46 -4.52 -1.04 -1.29
CA LEU A 46 -5.54 -2.09 -1.27
C LEU A 46 -4.88 -3.45 -1.46
N MET A 47 -5.09 -4.34 -0.50
CA MET A 47 -4.64 -5.72 -0.62
C MET A 47 -5.63 -6.48 -1.51
N LEU A 48 -5.14 -7.09 -2.57
CA LEU A 48 -5.99 -7.76 -3.54
C LEU A 48 -6.15 -9.25 -3.25
N ASN A 49 -5.24 -9.83 -2.47
CA ASN A 49 -5.36 -11.22 -2.08
C ASN A 49 -4.84 -11.44 -0.67
N THR A 50 -5.17 -12.59 -0.10
CA THR A 50 -4.75 -12.98 1.24
C THR A 50 -3.52 -13.85 1.16
N CYS A 51 -2.48 -13.46 1.90
CA CYS A 51 -1.23 -14.21 2.00
C CYS A 51 -0.46 -13.78 3.25
N ASP A 52 0.70 -14.38 3.47
CA ASP A 52 1.54 -14.06 4.62
C ASP A 52 2.39 -12.81 4.42
N GLY A 53 2.35 -12.20 3.25
CA GLY A 53 3.02 -10.93 3.00
C GLY A 53 2.37 -9.77 3.74
N TYR A 54 3.10 -8.68 3.89
CA TYR A 54 2.60 -7.52 4.61
C TYR A 54 3.30 -6.25 4.14
N THR A 55 2.78 -5.13 4.56
CA THR A 55 3.41 -3.82 4.40
C THR A 55 3.78 -3.30 5.78
N GLY A 56 5.03 -2.89 5.96
CA GLY A 56 5.53 -2.36 7.22
C GLY A 56 5.75 -0.87 7.13
N PHE A 57 5.51 -0.17 8.24
CA PHE A 57 5.68 1.28 8.35
C PHE A 57 6.78 1.59 9.36
N ILE A 58 7.39 2.77 9.20
CA ILE A 58 8.54 3.14 10.02
C ILE A 58 8.20 3.23 11.51
N ASP A 59 6.93 3.45 11.86
CA ASP A 59 6.49 3.50 13.24
C ASP A 59 6.30 2.10 13.86
N GLY A 60 6.58 1.03 13.11
CA GLY A 60 6.44 -0.34 13.57
C GLY A 60 5.12 -1.00 13.20
N THR A 61 4.17 -0.26 12.65
CA THR A 61 2.90 -0.83 12.20
C THR A 61 3.13 -1.81 11.06
N LYS A 62 2.45 -2.95 11.11
CA LYS A 62 2.45 -3.93 10.02
C LYS A 62 1.00 -4.20 9.61
N VAL A 63 0.75 -4.16 8.31
CA VAL A 63 -0.58 -4.42 7.77
C VAL A 63 -0.49 -5.66 6.89
N GLY A 64 -1.04 -6.75 7.36
CA GLY A 64 -1.01 -8.02 6.64
C GLY A 64 -1.87 -7.99 5.39
N SER A 65 -1.50 -8.81 4.41
CA SER A 65 -2.23 -8.90 3.16
C SER A 65 -3.47 -9.78 3.36
N VAL A 66 -4.62 -9.12 3.47
CA VAL A 66 -5.94 -9.76 3.53
C VAL A 66 -6.77 -9.13 2.44
N ALA A 67 -7.36 -9.95 1.58
CA ALA A 67 -8.14 -9.46 0.44
C ALA A 67 -9.15 -8.38 0.87
N ASN A 68 -9.19 -7.30 0.15
CA ASN A 68 -10.06 -6.13 0.38
C ASN A 68 -9.71 -5.27 1.58
N ARG A 69 -8.61 -5.55 2.26
CA ARG A 69 -8.10 -4.67 3.31
C ARG A 69 -7.41 -3.48 2.66
N MET A 70 -7.69 -2.29 3.18
CA MET A 70 -7.06 -1.07 2.68
C MET A 70 -6.35 -0.35 3.83
N ALA A 71 -5.13 0.07 3.59
CA ALA A 71 -4.37 0.92 4.52
C ALA A 71 -4.28 2.31 3.93
N ILE A 72 -4.63 3.32 4.74
CA ILE A 72 -4.52 4.73 4.37
C ILE A 72 -3.36 5.32 5.17
N PHE A 73 -2.46 5.99 4.49
CA PHE A 73 -1.26 6.52 5.14
C PHE A 73 -0.75 7.76 4.42
N ASP A 74 0.15 8.45 5.09
CA ASP A 74 0.83 9.60 4.51
C ASP A 74 1.90 9.09 3.53
N ALA A 75 1.86 9.52 2.29
CA ALA A 75 2.79 9.04 1.27
C ALA A 75 4.24 9.42 1.56
N ASN A 76 4.47 10.39 2.45
CA ASN A 76 5.81 10.76 2.90
C ASN A 76 6.33 9.87 4.01
N GLU A 77 5.49 9.02 4.58
CA GLU A 77 5.90 8.09 5.62
C GLU A 77 6.66 6.92 4.99
N LYS A 78 7.83 6.60 5.55
CA LYS A 78 8.61 5.48 5.06
C LYS A 78 7.89 4.17 5.32
N HIS A 79 7.85 3.34 4.32
CA HIS A 79 7.22 2.03 4.39
C HIS A 79 7.93 1.06 3.45
N HIS A 80 7.62 -0.22 3.61
CA HIS A 80 8.16 -1.25 2.74
C HIS A 80 7.09 -2.31 2.49
N SER A 81 7.20 -2.99 1.37
CA SER A 81 6.40 -4.17 1.10
C SER A 81 7.19 -5.43 1.39
N THR A 82 6.57 -6.56 1.18
CA THR A 82 7.21 -7.88 1.24
C THR A 82 6.71 -8.74 0.11
N SER A 83 7.44 -9.84 -0.12
CA SER A 83 6.94 -10.93 -0.94
C SER A 83 5.94 -11.77 -0.15
N THR A 84 5.60 -12.93 -0.68
CA THR A 84 4.75 -13.93 -0.04
C THR A 84 5.46 -15.28 -0.07
N SER A 85 5.20 -16.12 0.91
CA SER A 85 5.74 -17.49 0.91
C SER A 85 4.65 -18.55 0.85
N ASP A 86 3.37 -18.21 1.06
CA ASP A 86 2.27 -19.16 1.12
C ASP A 86 1.25 -19.00 -0.01
N ALA A 87 1.47 -18.08 -0.92
CA ALA A 87 0.63 -17.88 -2.10
C ALA A 87 1.53 -17.78 -3.33
N SER A 88 0.97 -18.02 -4.51
CA SER A 88 1.75 -17.92 -5.75
C SER A 88 2.24 -16.50 -5.99
N VAL A 89 1.47 -15.52 -5.53
CA VAL A 89 1.75 -14.11 -5.76
C VAL A 89 1.09 -13.29 -4.67
N ARG A 90 1.68 -12.14 -4.37
CA ARG A 90 1.03 -11.10 -3.57
C ARG A 90 0.69 -9.95 -4.49
N LEU A 91 -0.57 -9.53 -4.46
CA LEU A 91 -1.08 -8.45 -5.31
C LEU A 91 -1.57 -7.31 -4.45
N THR A 92 -1.13 -6.11 -4.80
CA THR A 92 -1.59 -4.89 -4.14
C THR A 92 -1.87 -3.81 -5.18
N LEU A 93 -2.78 -2.90 -4.83
CA LEU A 93 -3.06 -1.73 -5.63
C LEU A 93 -2.73 -0.50 -4.79
N ASN A 94 -1.77 0.29 -5.27
CA ASN A 94 -1.35 1.50 -4.57
C ASN A 94 -1.93 2.71 -5.28
N ILE A 95 -2.68 3.52 -4.53
CA ILE A 95 -3.32 4.72 -5.05
C ILE A 95 -2.75 5.91 -4.29
N ASN A 96 -2.20 6.88 -5.02
CA ASN A 96 -1.77 8.14 -4.43
C ASN A 96 -2.75 9.22 -4.81
N TYR A 97 -3.09 10.07 -3.84
CA TYR A 97 -4.08 11.12 -4.03
C TYR A 97 -3.80 12.29 -3.09
N VAL A 98 -4.34 13.42 -3.44
CA VAL A 98 -4.27 14.63 -2.63
C VAL A 98 -5.65 15.15 -2.29
#